data_81c7ba9cc372e86fb48cc4832b4db595
#
_entry.id   81c7ba9cc372e86fb48cc4832b4db595
#
_cell.length_a   1.000
_cell.length_b   1.000
_cell.length_c   1.000
_cell.angle_alpha   90.00
_cell.angle_beta   90.00
_cell.angle_gamma   90.00
#
_symmetry.space_group_name_H-M   'P 1'
#
loop_
_entity.id
_entity.type
_entity.pdbx_description
1 polymer ?
#
loop_
_entity_poly.entity_id
_entity_poly.type
_entity_poly.pdbx_seq_one_letter_code
_entity_poly.pdbx_strand_id
1 'polypeptide(L)' 'VEGSATKVGIAMRLDDQVTVTCTDTDKTMPGTVIRIKGEWVDVEVGELIINLKKSKPGLWVGSKAGMEFIIQSSK' A
#
# COMPACT_ATOMS: atom_id res chain seq x y z
N VAL A 1 -12.59 -7.07 -17.32
CA VAL A 1 -12.24 -6.82 -17.17
C VAL A 1 -11.77 -6.26 -16.99
N GLU A 2 -11.67 -6.32 -16.98
CA GLU A 2 -11.24 -5.92 -16.78
C GLU A 2 -10.59 -5.17 -16.73
N GLY A 3 -10.56 -4.96 -16.85
CA GLY A 3 -9.89 -4.34 -16.78
C GLY A 3 -9.70 -3.52 -16.49
N SER A 4 -9.80 -3.45 -16.27
CA SER A 4 -9.58 -2.70 -16.02
C SER A 4 -8.96 -2.17 -15.52
N ALA A 5 -8.82 -2.42 -15.35
CA ALA A 5 -8.24 -1.92 -14.94
C ALA A 5 -7.52 -1.22 -15.13
N THR A 6 -7.41 -1.14 -15.34
CA THR A 6 -6.83 -0.50 -15.64
C THR A 6 -6.58 0.58 -15.56
N LYS A 7 -6.65 0.92 -15.58
CA LYS A 7 -6.47 1.97 -15.57
C LYS A 7 -6.28 2.72 -14.70
N VAL A 8 -6.56 2.85 -14.53
CA VAL A 8 -6.47 3.61 -13.66
C VAL A 8 -5.78 3.14 -12.62
N GLY A 9 -5.28 2.31 -12.61
CA GLY A 9 -4.70 1.69 -11.64
C GLY A 9 -4.00 2.33 -10.58
N ILE A 10 -4.12 3.53 -10.48
CA ILE A 10 -3.44 4.17 -9.44
C ILE A 10 -4.27 4.30 -8.22
N ALA A 11 -5.51 3.93 -8.25
CA ALA A 11 -6.36 4.06 -7.08
C ALA A 11 -6.34 2.78 -6.29
N MET A 12 -6.14 2.91 -4.99
CA MET A 12 -6.27 1.77 -4.10
C MET A 12 -7.72 1.54 -3.78
N ARG A 13 -8.09 0.31 -3.61
CA ARG A 13 -9.46 -0.04 -3.26
C ARG A 13 -9.46 -0.98 -2.08
N LEU A 14 -10.57 -1.01 -1.38
CA LEU A 14 -10.70 -1.93 -0.26
C LEU A 14 -10.50 -3.35 -0.74
N ASP A 15 -9.84 -4.12 0.09
CA ASP A 15 -9.55 -5.53 -0.17
C ASP A 15 -8.55 -5.76 -1.29
N ASP A 16 -7.93 -4.70 -1.83
CA ASP A 16 -6.87 -4.88 -2.79
C ASP A 16 -5.69 -5.56 -2.14
N GLN A 17 -5.06 -6.46 -2.88
CA GLN A 17 -3.82 -7.09 -2.46
C GLN A 17 -2.67 -6.25 -2.97
N VAL A 18 -1.79 -5.87 -2.07
CA VAL A 18 -0.66 -5.02 -2.43
C VAL A 18 0.62 -5.63 -1.87
N THR A 19 1.74 -5.22 -2.43
CA THR A 19 3.03 -5.64 -1.93
C THR A 19 3.62 -4.49 -1.14
N VAL A 20 3.93 -4.77 0.11
CA VAL A 20 4.50 -3.77 1.02
C VAL A 20 5.98 -4.07 1.15
N THR A 21 6.81 -3.06 0.97
CA THR A 21 8.25 -3.21 1.10
C THR A 21 8.73 -2.48 2.34
N CYS A 22 9.48 -3.18 3.18
CA CYS A 22 10.14 -2.56 4.33
C CYS A 22 11.49 -2.06 3.85
N THR A 23 11.70 -0.75 3.85
CA THR A 23 12.94 -0.21 3.30
C THR A 23 14.13 -0.46 4.22
N ASP A 24 13.87 -0.68 5.51
CA ASP A 24 14.98 -0.93 6.44
C ASP A 24 15.60 -2.30 6.24
N THR A 25 14.81 -3.28 5.85
CA THR A 25 15.30 -4.64 5.69
C THR A 25 15.25 -5.10 4.24
N ASP A 26 14.67 -4.27 3.37
CA ASP A 26 14.53 -4.57 1.94
C ASP A 26 13.72 -5.83 1.71
N LYS A 27 12.79 -6.12 2.59
CA LYS A 27 11.92 -7.28 2.46
C LYS A 27 10.55 -6.85 1.99
N THR A 28 9.89 -7.73 1.25
CA THR A 28 8.55 -7.47 0.79
C THR A 28 7.58 -8.45 1.43
N MET A 29 6.36 -8.02 1.59
CA MET A 29 5.34 -8.87 2.19
C MET A 29 3.99 -8.50 1.60
N PRO A 30 3.08 -9.47 1.56
CA PRO A 30 1.75 -9.20 1.04
C PRO A 30 0.94 -8.43 2.06
N GLY A 31 0.11 -7.53 1.58
CA GLY A 31 -0.79 -6.79 2.43
C GLY A 31 -2.15 -6.65 1.78
N THR A 32 -3.14 -6.31 2.59
CA THR A 32 -4.49 -6.11 2.12
C THR A 32 -4.96 -4.74 2.55
N VAL A 33 -5.51 -3.98 1.61
CA VAL A 33 -6.02 -2.65 1.92
C VAL A 33 -7.33 -2.80 2.66
N ILE A 34 -7.37 -2.32 3.90
CA ILE A 34 -8.56 -2.48 4.74
C ILE A 34 -9.28 -1.17 4.99
N ARG A 35 -8.66 -0.04 4.68
CA ARG A 35 -9.31 1.23 4.90
C ARG A 35 -8.67 2.29 4.02
N ILE A 36 -9.49 3.15 3.46
CA ILE A 36 -9.01 4.25 2.63
C ILE A 36 -9.68 5.53 3.13
N LYS A 37 -8.88 6.54 3.36
CA LYS A 37 -9.40 7.81 3.80
C LYS A 37 -8.57 8.93 3.20
N GLY A 38 -9.10 9.55 2.15
CA GLY A 38 -8.36 10.60 1.46
C GLY A 38 -7.09 10.04 0.86
N GLU A 39 -5.96 10.60 1.25
CA GLU A 39 -4.68 10.14 0.77
C GLU A 39 -4.04 9.11 1.68
N TRP A 40 -4.78 8.65 2.67
CA TRP A 40 -4.27 7.67 3.62
C TRP A 40 -4.89 6.31 3.36
N VAL A 41 -4.11 5.28 3.53
CA VAL A 41 -4.64 3.92 3.46
C VAL A 41 -4.10 3.14 4.65
N ASP A 42 -4.92 2.23 5.14
CA ASP A 42 -4.47 1.28 6.16
C ASP A 42 -4.36 -0.06 5.47
N VAL A 43 -3.22 -0.69 5.64
CA VAL A 43 -2.94 -1.96 5.00
C VAL A 43 -2.60 -2.97 6.08
N GLU A 44 -3.28 -4.09 6.04
CA GLU A 44 -3.03 -5.16 7.01
C GLU A 44 -1.97 -6.09 6.47
N VAL A 45 -0.90 -6.25 7.23
CA VAL A 45 0.20 -7.12 6.86
C VAL A 45 0.38 -8.10 8.01
N GLY A 46 -0.07 -9.33 7.81
CA GLY A 46 -0.06 -10.28 8.89
C GLY A 46 -0.92 -9.80 10.03
N GLU A 47 -0.33 -9.56 11.18
CA GLU A 47 -1.07 -9.08 12.33
C GLU A 47 -0.89 -7.59 12.57
N LEU A 48 -0.21 -6.91 11.64
CA LEU A 48 0.04 -5.50 11.80
C LEU A 48 -0.81 -4.69 10.83
N ILE A 49 -1.20 -3.52 11.25
CA ILE A 49 -1.89 -2.59 10.38
C ILE A 49 -0.98 -1.39 10.21
N ILE A 50 -0.64 -1.08 8.97
CA ILE A 50 0.28 -0.01 8.65
C ILE A 50 -0.49 1.10 7.97
N ASN A 51 -0.35 2.30 8.48
CA ASN A 51 -1.00 3.47 7.92
C ASN A 51 -0.02 4.15 6.97
N LEU A 52 -0.40 4.26 5.70
CA LEU A 52 0.48 4.85 4.70
C LEU A 52 -0.20 6.06 4.07
N LYS A 53 0.61 7.03 3.72
CA LYS A 53 0.12 8.23 3.09
C LYS A 53 0.69 8.32 1.69
N LYS A 54 -0.14 8.76 0.75
CA LYS A 54 0.30 8.94 -0.62
C LYS A 54 1.34 10.03 -0.67
N SER A 55 2.53 9.70 -1.12
CA SER A 55 3.62 10.65 -1.22
C SER A 55 3.65 11.28 -2.60
N LYS A 56 3.42 10.49 -3.61
CA LYS A 56 3.29 10.98 -4.97
C LYS A 56 2.54 9.91 -5.74
N PRO A 57 2.11 10.19 -6.96
CA PRO A 57 1.34 9.20 -7.70
C PRO A 57 2.06 7.86 -7.74
N GLY A 58 1.38 6.84 -7.30
CA GLY A 58 1.94 5.50 -7.31
C GLY A 58 2.85 5.16 -6.14
N LEU A 59 3.02 6.07 -5.20
CA LEU A 59 3.91 5.77 -4.07
C LEU A 59 3.21 6.12 -2.76
N TRP A 60 3.17 5.15 -1.85
CA TRP A 60 2.58 5.30 -0.54
C TRP A 60 3.65 4.99 0.49
N VAL A 61 3.76 5.83 1.51
CA VAL A 61 4.82 5.71 2.50
C VAL A 61 4.22 5.73 3.90
N GLY A 62 4.69 4.86 4.74
CA GLY A 62 4.27 4.83 6.13
C GLY A 62 5.36 4.27 7.00
N SER A 63 5.15 4.34 8.30
CA SER A 63 6.11 3.76 9.22
C SER A 63 5.36 3.06 10.34
N LYS A 64 5.99 2.04 10.89
CA LYS A 64 5.41 1.25 11.94
C LYS A 64 6.54 0.59 12.71
N ALA A 65 6.50 0.69 14.03
CA ALA A 65 7.50 0.03 14.88
C ALA A 65 8.93 0.45 14.53
N GLY A 66 9.10 1.72 14.16
CA GLY A 66 10.44 2.23 13.87
C GLY A 66 10.94 1.89 12.49
N MET A 67 10.14 1.27 11.65
CA MET A 67 10.56 0.89 10.31
C MET A 67 9.70 1.61 9.28
N GLU A 68 10.30 1.86 8.13
CA GLU A 68 9.59 2.51 7.04
C GLU A 68 9.08 1.48 6.05
N PHE A 69 7.83 1.65 5.65
CA PHE A 69 7.20 0.77 4.67
C PHE A 69 6.71 1.60 3.50
N ILE A 70 6.82 1.04 2.31
CA ILE A 70 6.33 1.69 1.11
C ILE A 70 5.51 0.72 0.29
N ILE A 71 4.59 1.28 -0.49
CA ILE A 71 3.86 0.54 -1.50
C ILE A 71 4.04 1.29 -2.79
N GLN A 72 4.56 0.62 -3.80
CA GLN A 72 4.69 1.20 -5.11
C GLN A 72 3.66 0.57 -6.02
N SER A 73 2.84 1.42 -6.59
CA SER A 73 1.87 0.98 -7.57
C SER A 73 2.55 0.99 -8.91
N SER A 74 2.60 -0.10 -9.56
CA SER A 74 3.35 -0.18 -10.76
C SER A 74 2.60 0.30 -11.92
N LYS A 75 2.01 0.95 -11.97
CA LYS A 75 1.51 1.47 -13.11
C LYS A 75 0.47 1.66 -13.06
#